data_8f412c0755563d4f79f19928e7fbe0ed
#
_entry.id   8f412c0755563d4f79f19928e7fbe0ed
#
_cell.length_a   1.000
_cell.length_b   1.000
_cell.length_c   1.000
_cell.angle_alpha   90.00
_cell.angle_beta   90.00
_cell.angle_gamma   90.00
#
_symmetry.space_group_name_H-M   'P 1'
#
loop_
_entity.id
_entity.type
_entity.pdbx_description
1 polymer ?
#
loop_
_entity_poly.entity_id
_entity_poly.type
_entity_poly.pdbx_seq_one_letter_code
_entity_poly.pdbx_strand_id
1 'polypeptide(L)'
;MGELWHIKEGTEEEFPGLIGVDGYTDSSIRTIVIESTITDDTDPMAKANLEEYKKVVVRHEIVHAFLYESGLEGNTNEIKNWSQNEEMVDWIAIQFPKILKVFNLLEVL
;
A
#
# COMPACT_ATOMS: atom_id res chain seq x y z
N MET A 1 12.13 -3.60 -7.40
CA MET A 1 11.42 -4.54 -8.29
C MET A 1 11.98 -4.39 -9.69
N GLY A 2 12.07 -5.49 -10.43
CA GLY A 2 12.57 -5.46 -11.80
C GLY A 2 11.55 -5.05 -12.86
N GLU A 3 10.28 -5.01 -12.51
CA GLU A 3 9.20 -4.71 -13.43
C GLU A 3 8.70 -3.28 -13.24
N LEU A 4 8.20 -2.68 -14.32
CA LEU A 4 7.62 -1.34 -14.26
C LEU A 4 6.20 -1.39 -13.69
N TRP A 5 5.97 -0.59 -12.68
CA TRP A 5 4.66 -0.40 -12.07
C TRP A 5 4.23 1.05 -12.21
N HIS A 6 2.92 1.26 -12.27
CA HIS A 6 2.32 2.59 -12.32
C HIS A 6 1.57 2.89 -11.04
N ILE A 7 1.70 4.12 -10.56
CA ILE A 7 0.90 4.61 -9.43
C ILE A 7 0.02 5.73 -9.95
N LYS A 8 -1.29 5.58 -9.78
CA LYS A 8 -2.29 6.54 -10.25
C LYS A 8 -3.13 7.04 -9.08
N GLU A 9 -3.60 8.26 -9.18
CA GLU A 9 -4.55 8.80 -8.22
C GLU A 9 -5.84 9.16 -8.96
N GLY A 10 -6.96 8.98 -8.28
CA GLY A 10 -8.25 9.30 -8.87
C GLY A 10 -9.38 9.09 -7.88
N THR A 11 -10.60 9.17 -8.38
CA THR A 11 -11.83 9.02 -7.59
C THR A 11 -12.51 7.69 -7.89
N GLU A 12 -13.53 7.35 -7.09
CA GLU A 12 -14.35 6.17 -7.34
C GLU A 12 -15.00 6.18 -8.73
N GLU A 13 -15.33 7.37 -9.25
CA GLU A 13 -15.92 7.49 -10.58
C GLU A 13 -14.94 7.09 -11.67
N GLU A 14 -13.68 7.47 -11.52
CA GLU A 14 -12.63 7.13 -12.46
C GLU A 14 -12.14 5.69 -12.28
N PHE A 15 -12.10 5.23 -11.02
CA PHE A 15 -11.58 3.90 -10.65
C PHE A 15 -12.57 3.22 -9.71
N PRO A 16 -13.55 2.46 -10.25
CA PRO A 16 -14.57 1.82 -9.40
C PRO A 16 -14.02 0.86 -8.35
N GLY A 17 -12.80 0.36 -8.54
CA GLY A 17 -12.14 -0.47 -7.52
C GLY A 17 -11.88 0.24 -6.20
N LEU A 18 -11.96 1.58 -6.18
CA LEU A 18 -11.80 2.37 -4.97
C LEU A 18 -13.04 2.39 -4.06
N ILE A 19 -14.14 1.82 -4.49
CA ILE A 19 -15.36 1.79 -3.66
C ILE A 19 -15.06 1.05 -2.36
N GLY A 20 -15.19 1.75 -1.24
CA GLY A 20 -14.99 1.17 0.09
C GLY A 20 -13.53 1.06 0.53
N VAL A 21 -12.57 1.54 -0.27
CA VAL A 21 -11.15 1.50 0.08
C VAL A 21 -10.46 2.81 -0.29
N ASP A 22 -9.30 3.06 0.29
CA ASP A 22 -8.51 4.26 0.00
C ASP A 22 -7.42 4.01 -1.05
N GLY A 23 -7.19 2.76 -1.39
CA GLY A 23 -6.24 2.37 -2.43
C GLY A 23 -6.37 0.89 -2.74
N TYR A 24 -5.83 0.48 -3.88
CA TYR A 24 -5.75 -0.93 -4.23
C TYR A 24 -4.58 -1.19 -5.17
N THR A 25 -4.17 -2.46 -5.23
CA THR A 25 -3.12 -2.93 -6.11
C THR A 25 -3.71 -3.93 -7.09
N ASP A 26 -3.61 -3.64 -8.38
CA ASP A 26 -4.01 -4.57 -9.44
C ASP A 26 -2.76 -5.15 -10.08
N SER A 27 -2.41 -6.34 -9.65
CA SER A 27 -1.20 -7.01 -10.11
C SER A 27 -1.28 -7.45 -11.57
N SER A 28 -2.48 -7.65 -12.09
CA SER A 28 -2.67 -8.10 -13.48
C SER A 28 -2.19 -7.05 -14.48
N ILE A 29 -2.24 -5.78 -14.11
CA ILE A 29 -1.80 -4.67 -14.95
C ILE A 29 -0.68 -3.85 -14.29
N ARG A 30 -0.12 -4.34 -13.20
CA ARG A 30 0.97 -3.70 -12.44
C ARG A 30 0.67 -2.25 -12.14
N THR A 31 -0.50 -2.00 -11.57
CA THR A 31 -0.97 -0.65 -11.27
C THR A 31 -1.45 -0.57 -9.83
N ILE A 32 -1.04 0.50 -9.17
CA ILE A 32 -1.53 0.88 -7.85
C ILE A 32 -2.40 2.12 -8.05
N VAL A 33 -3.58 2.13 -7.44
CA VAL A 33 -4.50 3.27 -7.50
C VAL A 33 -4.76 3.77 -6.09
N ILE A 34 -4.64 5.08 -5.90
CA ILE A 34 -4.83 5.75 -4.60
C ILE A 34 -5.97 6.74 -4.74
N GLU A 35 -6.86 6.77 -3.73
CA GLU A 35 -7.94 7.75 -3.68
C GLU A 35 -7.38 9.16 -3.60
N SER A 36 -7.73 10.01 -4.57
CA SER A 36 -7.16 11.36 -4.64
C SER A 36 -7.70 12.31 -3.59
N THR A 37 -8.83 11.98 -2.97
CA THR A 37 -9.52 12.85 -2.01
C THR A 37 -9.20 12.56 -0.55
N ILE A 38 -8.22 11.70 -0.27
CA ILE A 38 -7.88 11.32 1.11
C ILE A 38 -7.61 12.56 1.98
N THR A 39 -6.86 13.53 1.45
CA THR A 39 -6.45 14.72 2.19
C THR A 39 -7.49 15.85 2.15
N ASP A 40 -8.57 15.64 1.40
CA ASP A 40 -9.63 16.64 1.24
C ASP A 40 -10.78 16.45 2.23
N ASP A 41 -10.72 15.43 3.08
CA ASP A 41 -11.80 15.08 4.00
C ASP A 41 -11.95 16.16 5.08
N THR A 42 -13.16 16.72 5.18
CA THR A 42 -13.50 17.73 6.17
C THR A 42 -14.38 17.18 7.30
N ASP A 43 -14.63 15.87 7.32
CA ASP A 43 -15.42 15.21 8.35
C ASP A 43 -14.72 15.36 9.70
N PRO A 44 -15.44 15.89 10.75
CA PRO A 44 -14.84 16.00 12.10
C PRO A 44 -14.35 14.67 12.67
N MET A 45 -14.84 13.55 12.15
CA MET A 45 -14.41 12.20 12.57
C MET A 45 -13.24 11.68 11.76
N ALA A 46 -12.74 12.44 10.78
CA ALA A 46 -11.60 12.04 9.98
C ALA A 46 -10.31 12.03 10.81
N LYS A 47 -9.30 11.30 10.32
CA LYS A 47 -7.99 11.26 10.97
C LYS A 47 -7.37 12.65 11.01
N ALA A 48 -6.74 13.00 12.14
CA ALA A 48 -6.18 14.34 12.34
C ALA A 48 -5.02 14.64 11.39
N ASN A 49 -4.28 13.62 10.94
CA ASN A 49 -3.15 13.78 10.02
C ASN A 49 -3.37 12.99 8.75
N LEU A 50 -4.16 13.54 7.85
CA LEU A 50 -4.50 12.89 6.58
C LEU A 50 -3.31 12.76 5.64
N GLU A 51 -2.36 13.69 5.69
CA GLU A 51 -1.15 13.61 4.87
C GLU A 51 -0.32 12.38 5.24
N GLU A 52 -0.14 12.14 6.54
CA GLU A 52 0.59 10.96 7.00
C GLU A 52 -0.19 9.68 6.71
N TYR A 53 -1.51 9.71 6.88
CA TYR A 53 -2.36 8.58 6.55
C TYR A 53 -2.24 8.21 5.08
N LYS A 54 -2.24 9.19 4.18
CA LYS A 54 -2.08 8.96 2.75
C LYS A 54 -0.75 8.24 2.46
N LYS A 55 0.33 8.66 3.13
CA LYS A 55 1.62 7.98 2.97
C LYS A 55 1.57 6.52 3.40
N VAL A 56 0.85 6.23 4.48
CA VAL A 56 0.66 4.83 4.92
C VAL A 56 -0.08 4.04 3.86
N VAL A 57 -1.14 4.60 3.29
CA VAL A 57 -1.91 3.92 2.22
C VAL A 57 -1.01 3.61 1.03
N VAL A 58 -0.21 4.58 0.58
CA VAL A 58 0.71 4.37 -0.54
C VAL A 58 1.70 3.25 -0.22
N ARG A 59 2.31 3.28 0.97
CA ARG A 59 3.26 2.22 1.38
C ARG A 59 2.60 0.85 1.43
N HIS A 60 1.35 0.79 1.95
CA HIS A 60 0.58 -0.45 2.01
C HIS A 60 0.45 -1.09 0.63
N GLU A 61 0.04 -0.29 -0.35
CA GLU A 61 -0.13 -0.82 -1.72
C GLU A 61 1.21 -1.18 -2.37
N ILE A 62 2.26 -0.43 -2.10
CA ILE A 62 3.61 -0.78 -2.59
C ILE A 62 4.07 -2.12 -2.01
N VAL A 63 3.79 -2.40 -0.73
CA VAL A 63 4.13 -3.70 -0.13
C VAL A 63 3.42 -4.84 -0.84
N HIS A 64 2.14 -4.66 -1.18
CA HIS A 64 1.42 -5.66 -1.99
C HIS A 64 2.14 -5.92 -3.31
N ALA A 65 2.58 -4.85 -3.99
CA ALA A 65 3.28 -4.98 -5.27
C ALA A 65 4.60 -5.77 -5.13
N PHE A 66 5.38 -5.49 -4.08
CA PHE A 66 6.62 -6.23 -3.82
C PHE A 66 6.37 -7.70 -3.50
N LEU A 67 5.35 -7.98 -2.70
CA LEU A 67 5.00 -9.35 -2.37
C LEU A 67 4.54 -10.12 -3.61
N TYR A 68 3.78 -9.47 -4.47
CA TYR A 68 3.38 -10.06 -5.74
C TYR A 68 4.60 -10.38 -6.62
N GLU A 69 5.49 -9.40 -6.82
CA GLU A 69 6.67 -9.56 -7.67
C GLU A 69 7.64 -10.62 -7.13
N SER A 70 7.69 -10.80 -5.81
CA SER A 70 8.54 -11.83 -5.20
C SER A 70 7.95 -13.23 -5.32
N GLY A 71 6.74 -13.38 -5.85
CA GLY A 71 6.08 -14.68 -6.02
C GLY A 71 5.33 -15.16 -4.79
N LEU A 72 5.31 -14.40 -3.70
CA LEU A 72 4.63 -14.84 -2.48
C LEU A 72 3.12 -14.88 -2.62
N GLU A 73 2.55 -14.13 -3.54
CA GLU A 73 1.11 -14.14 -3.78
C GLU A 73 0.60 -15.50 -4.26
N GLY A 74 1.37 -16.19 -5.08
CA GLY A 74 0.98 -17.49 -5.61
C GLY A 74 1.68 -18.68 -4.97
N ASN A 75 2.35 -18.48 -3.86
CA ASN A 75 3.33 -19.42 -3.34
C ASN A 75 2.74 -20.60 -2.54
N THR A 76 1.50 -20.54 -2.13
CA THR A 76 0.89 -21.62 -1.36
C THR A 76 -0.60 -21.69 -1.60
N ASN A 77 -1.12 -22.93 -1.52
CA ASN A 77 -2.54 -23.21 -1.66
C ASN A 77 -3.23 -23.51 -0.33
N GLU A 78 -2.46 -23.70 0.73
CA GLU A 78 -2.98 -24.17 2.01
C GLU A 78 -3.26 -23.04 2.99
N ILE A 79 -2.51 -21.95 2.90
CA ILE A 79 -2.69 -20.79 3.76
C ILE A 79 -2.85 -19.55 2.90
N LYS A 80 -3.44 -18.52 3.49
CA LYS A 80 -3.62 -17.27 2.81
C LYS A 80 -2.27 -16.72 2.35
N ASN A 81 -2.18 -16.30 1.09
CA ASN A 81 -0.97 -15.75 0.52
C ASN A 81 -0.51 -14.52 1.30
N TRP A 82 0.79 -14.37 1.46
CA TRP A 82 1.37 -13.25 2.20
C TRP A 82 0.96 -11.90 1.63
N SER A 83 0.92 -11.78 0.29
CA SER A 83 0.51 -10.53 -0.36
C SER A 83 -0.94 -10.15 -0.08
N GLN A 84 -1.76 -11.10 0.39
CA GLN A 84 -3.16 -10.89 0.73
C GLN A 84 -3.38 -10.77 2.24
N ASN A 85 -2.34 -10.89 3.06
CA ASN A 85 -2.46 -10.73 4.49
C ASN A 85 -2.41 -9.24 4.84
N GLU A 86 -3.58 -8.64 4.98
CA GLU A 86 -3.71 -7.19 5.20
C GLU A 86 -3.07 -6.74 6.51
N GLU A 87 -3.15 -7.55 7.55
CA GLU A 87 -2.55 -7.25 8.83
C GLU A 87 -1.02 -7.13 8.73
N MET A 88 -0.40 -8.10 8.06
CA MET A 88 1.05 -8.10 7.84
C MET A 88 1.47 -6.93 6.96
N VAL A 89 0.73 -6.68 5.89
CA VAL A 89 1.03 -5.58 4.95
C VAL A 89 0.91 -4.24 5.66
N ASP A 90 -0.11 -4.04 6.47
CA ASP A 90 -0.27 -2.83 7.28
C ASP A 90 0.89 -2.66 8.25
N TRP A 91 1.28 -3.73 8.94
CA TRP A 91 2.39 -3.68 9.88
C TRP A 91 3.67 -3.18 9.18
N ILE A 92 3.98 -3.76 8.03
CA ILE A 92 5.17 -3.37 7.25
C ILE A 92 5.07 -1.91 6.82
N ALA A 93 3.91 -1.51 6.28
CA ALA A 93 3.70 -0.14 5.80
C ALA A 93 3.89 0.90 6.90
N ILE A 94 3.47 0.58 8.11
CA ILE A 94 3.56 1.48 9.26
C ILE A 94 4.98 1.47 9.85
N GLN A 95 5.56 0.29 10.01
CA GLN A 95 6.83 0.14 10.74
C GLN A 95 8.08 0.33 9.89
N PHE A 96 7.99 0.12 8.58
CA PHE A 96 9.17 0.14 7.73
C PHE A 96 9.99 1.45 7.83
N PRO A 97 9.38 2.64 7.85
CA PRO A 97 10.17 3.86 8.00
C PRO A 97 10.98 3.90 9.30
N LYS A 98 10.46 3.33 10.36
CA LYS A 98 11.17 3.24 11.65
C LYS A 98 12.33 2.26 11.57
N ILE A 99 12.11 1.12 10.92
CA ILE A 99 13.14 0.10 10.71
C ILE A 99 14.27 0.68 9.86
N LEU A 100 13.93 1.35 8.77
CA LEU A 100 14.90 1.97 7.87
C LEU A 100 15.75 2.99 8.60
N LYS A 101 15.12 3.80 9.45
CA LYS A 101 15.87 4.79 10.26
C LYS A 101 16.91 4.13 11.15
N VAL A 102 16.57 3.02 11.79
CA VAL A 102 17.51 2.27 12.63
C VAL A 102 18.63 1.69 11.78
N PHE A 103 18.31 1.12 10.62
CA PHE A 103 19.31 0.58 9.72
C PHE A 103 20.29 1.65 9.27
N ASN A 104 19.81 2.85 8.94
CA ASN A 104 20.67 3.97 8.57
C ASN A 104 21.56 4.42 9.74
N LEU A 105 21.00 4.51 10.95
CA LEU A 105 21.77 4.90 12.14
C LEU A 105 22.90 3.92 12.46
N LEU A 106 22.68 2.64 12.22
CA LEU A 106 23.66 1.58 12.49
C LEU A 106 24.59 1.32 11.30
N GLU A 107 24.39 2.01 10.18
CA GLU A 107 25.18 1.86 8.97
C GLU A 107 25.23 0.41 8.46
N VAL A 108 24.06 -0.27 8.47
CA VAL A 108 23.95 -1.67 8.03
C VAL A 108 23.18 -1.82 6.71
N LEU A 109 22.88 -0.74 6.04
CA LEU A 109 22.25 -0.79 4.71
C LEU A 109 23.28 -1.03 3.63
#